data_d8df842c8704f8d4b869b2fb31283da6
#
_entry.id   d8df842c8704f8d4b869b2fb31283da6
#
_cell.length_a   1.000
_cell.length_b   1.000
_cell.length_c   1.000
_cell.angle_alpha   90.00
_cell.angle_beta   90.00
_cell.angle_gamma   90.00
#
_symmetry.space_group_name_H-M   'P 1'
#
loop_
_entity.id
_entity.type
_entity.pdbx_description
1 polymer ?
#
loop_
_entity_poly.entity_id
_entity_poly.type
_entity_poly.pdbx_seq_one_letter_code
_entity_poly.pdbx_strand_id
1 'polypeptide(L)'
;MTLRWWRWGVGKLVESHAARTQRVVIMGGGMGGLASALALKQSGCAITIVERDPAPPEIEPTQAFESWKRAGVPQLRHTHIFLARLQSILRAHHPEFLAELEQQGIVQSSMDQLLPATQAGSYVPQAGDRDLQHLWGRRATFEYALRRYVQRLGNVEFVHEASVEALICERAGAALRVTGVELKTESDARKTLTADVVIDCSGRRSKTVEQLRAQGAQIRGEEIPSQCGYYCRHYVQRSELPEPPRRGTGASLDYLVYGMFFAEQNTFSIAIACPDIEAELLARLRRPEGFDEVCEQIPVLRTWLERSEPISRVLGGAELANRWNHFPKGRGPHVLGYFPVGDAYMQTNPIYGRGCSSAFVQAHALAQTLAETPDPEERARHYHRSVWRLLRPHFDFCVAADRAFLARARLARGESIPFSDRLVSYVYEAAFLPALEESSWVARQWLKAQQMCELAPPWVGLGMLMYILCSWPLRRFTGPRALPTRGGPPRSEMLRACLPADAGSEDPG
;
A
#
# COMPACT_ATOMS: atom_id res chain seq x y z
N MET A 1 -29.47 2.75 0.44
CA MET A 1 -29.10 3.54 -0.77
C MET A 1 -27.82 2.93 -1.27
N THR A 2 -27.99 1.94 -2.14
CA THR A 2 -26.98 0.95 -2.56
C THR A 2 -26.06 1.54 -3.61
N LEU A 3 -24.75 1.34 -3.42
CA LEU A 3 -23.66 1.18 -4.43
C LEU A 3 -23.91 1.69 -5.87
N ARG A 4 -24.26 2.97 -6.04
CA ARG A 4 -24.46 3.54 -7.38
C ARG A 4 -23.22 4.20 -8.01
N TRP A 5 -22.08 4.16 -7.33
CA TRP A 5 -20.83 4.79 -7.79
C TRP A 5 -19.93 3.86 -8.64
N TRP A 6 -20.32 2.60 -8.81
CA TRP A 6 -19.54 1.55 -9.49
C TRP A 6 -20.18 0.99 -10.77
N ARG A 7 -21.24 1.59 -11.29
CA ARG A 7 -21.61 1.34 -12.68
C ARG A 7 -20.63 2.11 -13.57
N TRP A 8 -19.48 1.52 -13.75
CA TRP A 8 -18.68 1.76 -14.94
C TRP A 8 -19.53 1.27 -16.10
N GLY A 9 -20.19 2.20 -16.80
CA GLY A 9 -20.91 1.85 -18.01
C GLY A 9 -19.92 1.17 -18.94
N VAL A 10 -20.26 -0.04 -19.40
CA VAL A 10 -19.67 -0.61 -20.60
C VAL A 10 -20.01 0.40 -21.69
N GLY A 11 -19.10 1.32 -21.96
CA GLY A 11 -19.21 2.29 -23.02
C GLY A 11 -19.39 1.50 -24.30
N LYS A 12 -20.49 1.72 -25.04
CA LYS A 12 -20.68 1.20 -26.38
C LYS A 12 -19.37 1.47 -27.12
N LEU A 13 -18.80 0.41 -27.70
CA LEU A 13 -17.74 0.51 -28.70
C LEU A 13 -18.25 1.48 -29.78
N VAL A 14 -17.72 2.69 -29.76
CA VAL A 14 -17.89 3.63 -30.87
C VAL A 14 -17.02 3.04 -31.97
N GLU A 15 -17.65 2.60 -33.04
CA GLU A 15 -16.95 2.25 -34.28
C GLU A 15 -16.14 3.47 -34.70
N SER A 16 -14.84 3.44 -34.43
CA SER A 16 -13.93 4.50 -34.83
C SER A 16 -13.45 4.25 -36.26
N HIS A 17 -13.58 5.25 -37.07
CA HIS A 17 -12.77 5.42 -38.28
C HIS A 17 -11.32 5.06 -37.96
N ALA A 18 -10.57 4.50 -38.91
CA ALA A 18 -9.19 4.00 -38.77
C ALA A 18 -8.26 5.03 -38.09
N ALA A 19 -8.44 5.21 -36.78
CA ALA A 19 -7.61 6.06 -35.96
C ALA A 19 -6.27 5.33 -35.77
N ARG A 20 -5.18 6.03 -36.02
CA ARG A 20 -3.81 5.55 -35.75
C ARG A 20 -3.74 4.97 -34.34
N THR A 21 -3.27 3.73 -34.23
CA THR A 21 -3.05 3.07 -32.92
C THR A 21 -2.18 3.95 -32.03
N GLN A 22 -2.70 4.31 -30.85
CA GLN A 22 -1.98 5.14 -29.89
C GLN A 22 -0.79 4.37 -29.32
N ARG A 23 0.39 4.97 -29.32
CA ARG A 23 1.62 4.39 -28.75
C ARG A 23 1.76 4.83 -27.30
N VAL A 24 1.84 3.86 -26.40
CA VAL A 24 2.00 4.07 -24.96
C VAL A 24 3.35 3.52 -24.53
N VAL A 25 4.19 4.35 -23.91
CA VAL A 25 5.43 3.91 -23.26
C VAL A 25 5.23 3.94 -21.76
N ILE A 26 5.45 2.80 -21.09
CA ILE A 26 5.40 2.65 -19.64
C ILE A 26 6.84 2.53 -19.10
N MET A 27 7.22 3.44 -18.22
CA MET A 27 8.53 3.47 -17.59
C MET A 27 8.51 2.66 -16.29
N GLY A 28 9.08 1.46 -16.32
CA GLY A 28 9.15 0.52 -15.19
C GLY A 28 8.09 -0.58 -15.24
N GLY A 29 8.56 -1.83 -15.18
CA GLY A 29 7.76 -3.04 -15.18
C GLY A 29 7.50 -3.62 -13.78
N GLY A 30 7.40 -2.77 -12.76
CA GLY A 30 6.94 -3.13 -11.42
C GLY A 30 5.41 -3.08 -11.31
N MET A 31 4.88 -3.14 -10.09
CA MET A 31 3.44 -3.20 -9.82
C MET A 31 2.63 -2.11 -10.53
N GLY A 32 3.12 -0.86 -10.55
CA GLY A 32 2.42 0.26 -11.22
C GLY A 32 2.38 0.11 -12.73
N GLY A 33 3.50 -0.29 -13.35
CA GLY A 33 3.57 -0.49 -14.81
C GLY A 33 2.74 -1.66 -15.29
N LEU A 34 2.82 -2.78 -14.57
CA LEU A 34 2.01 -3.95 -14.87
C LEU A 34 0.50 -3.69 -14.68
N ALA A 35 0.12 -2.96 -13.63
CA ALA A 35 -1.26 -2.53 -13.41
C ALA A 35 -1.76 -1.60 -14.52
N SER A 36 -0.89 -0.70 -15.02
CA SER A 36 -1.21 0.21 -16.13
C SER A 36 -1.42 -0.56 -17.44
N ALA A 37 -0.53 -1.50 -17.77
CA ALA A 37 -0.69 -2.35 -18.94
C ALA A 37 -1.96 -3.22 -18.84
N LEU A 38 -2.23 -3.80 -17.67
CA LEU A 38 -3.44 -4.57 -17.41
C LEU A 38 -4.71 -3.74 -17.56
N ALA A 39 -4.72 -2.50 -17.04
CA ALA A 39 -5.86 -1.60 -17.19
C ALA A 39 -6.12 -1.18 -18.64
N LEU A 40 -5.07 -1.15 -19.46
CA LEU A 40 -5.12 -0.79 -20.89
C LEU A 40 -5.27 -2.00 -21.83
N LYS A 41 -5.47 -3.22 -21.32
CA LYS A 41 -5.50 -4.46 -22.13
C LYS A 41 -6.48 -4.43 -23.30
N GLN A 42 -7.56 -3.66 -23.20
CA GLN A 42 -8.63 -3.55 -24.22
C GLN A 42 -8.68 -2.18 -24.89
N SER A 43 -7.68 -1.31 -24.67
CA SER A 43 -7.69 0.06 -25.18
C SER A 43 -7.36 0.21 -26.67
N GLY A 44 -6.89 -0.85 -27.32
CA GLY A 44 -6.35 -0.79 -28.69
C GLY A 44 -5.00 -0.06 -28.79
N CYS A 45 -4.38 0.34 -27.70
CA CYS A 45 -3.06 0.94 -27.69
C CYS A 45 -1.96 -0.10 -27.92
N ALA A 46 -0.87 0.33 -28.60
CA ALA A 46 0.38 -0.43 -28.60
C ALA A 46 1.22 0.01 -27.39
N ILE A 47 1.52 -0.93 -26.49
CA ILE A 47 2.16 -0.66 -25.21
C ILE A 47 3.58 -1.20 -25.20
N THR A 48 4.55 -0.35 -24.87
CA THR A 48 5.95 -0.75 -24.63
C THR A 48 6.29 -0.50 -23.17
N ILE A 49 6.62 -1.56 -22.42
CA ILE A 49 7.11 -1.45 -21.04
C ILE A 49 8.63 -1.48 -21.05
N VAL A 50 9.26 -0.40 -20.59
CA VAL A 50 10.70 -0.29 -20.42
C VAL A 50 11.08 -0.69 -19.01
N GLU A 51 11.88 -1.74 -18.86
CA GLU A 51 12.31 -2.27 -17.56
C GLU A 51 13.83 -2.40 -17.49
N ARG A 52 14.40 -1.88 -16.42
CA ARG A 52 15.86 -1.91 -16.22
C ARG A 52 16.39 -3.28 -15.77
N ASP A 53 15.57 -4.07 -15.10
CA ASP A 53 15.94 -5.41 -14.70
C ASP A 53 15.87 -6.36 -15.92
N PRO A 54 16.65 -7.46 -15.92
CA PRO A 54 16.60 -8.45 -16.98
C PRO A 54 15.22 -9.14 -17.05
N ALA A 55 15.00 -9.88 -18.12
CA ALA A 55 13.82 -10.71 -18.25
C ALA A 55 13.68 -11.64 -17.04
N PRO A 56 12.45 -11.88 -16.53
CA PRO A 56 12.25 -12.79 -15.42
C PRO A 56 12.66 -14.21 -15.82
N PRO A 57 13.19 -15.01 -14.88
CA PRO A 57 13.44 -16.43 -15.15
C PRO A 57 12.13 -17.17 -15.41
N GLU A 58 12.17 -18.26 -16.15
CA GLU A 58 11.01 -19.14 -16.36
C GLU A 58 10.85 -20.07 -15.14
N ILE A 59 10.00 -19.69 -14.23
CA ILE A 59 9.68 -20.39 -12.97
C ILE A 59 8.18 -20.37 -12.70
N GLU A 60 7.74 -21.17 -11.73
CA GLU A 60 6.39 -21.01 -11.20
C GLU A 60 6.30 -19.76 -10.31
N PRO A 61 5.14 -19.05 -10.30
CA PRO A 61 4.97 -17.82 -9.53
C PRO A 61 5.33 -17.95 -8.04
N THR A 62 5.03 -19.10 -7.43
CA THR A 62 5.35 -19.38 -6.02
C THR A 62 6.85 -19.49 -5.73
N GLN A 63 7.67 -19.73 -6.74
CA GLN A 63 9.15 -19.78 -6.64
C GLN A 63 9.79 -18.38 -6.75
N ALA A 64 9.00 -17.36 -7.10
CA ALA A 64 9.53 -16.01 -7.35
C ALA A 64 10.14 -15.38 -6.09
N PHE A 65 9.66 -15.74 -4.92
CA PHE A 65 10.20 -15.21 -3.66
C PHE A 65 11.68 -15.56 -3.46
N GLU A 66 12.09 -16.77 -3.79
CA GLU A 66 13.47 -17.26 -3.68
C GLU A 66 14.30 -16.89 -4.91
N SER A 67 13.77 -17.12 -6.10
CA SER A 67 14.53 -17.19 -7.33
C SER A 67 14.53 -15.90 -8.15
N TRP A 68 13.48 -15.07 -8.07
CA TRP A 68 13.40 -13.86 -8.87
C TRP A 68 14.11 -12.68 -8.19
N LYS A 69 15.18 -12.22 -8.81
CA LYS A 69 15.94 -11.06 -8.32
C LYS A 69 15.51 -9.81 -9.09
N ARG A 70 15.14 -8.75 -8.36
CA ARG A 70 14.71 -7.46 -8.88
C ARG A 70 15.48 -6.34 -8.18
N ALA A 71 16.56 -5.86 -8.79
CA ALA A 71 17.31 -4.70 -8.28
C ALA A 71 16.46 -3.41 -8.33
N GLY A 72 15.57 -3.34 -9.31
CA GLY A 72 14.59 -2.27 -9.49
C GLY A 72 13.50 -2.20 -8.42
N VAL A 73 13.24 -3.30 -7.70
CA VAL A 73 12.15 -3.44 -6.74
C VAL A 73 12.69 -3.94 -5.41
N PRO A 74 13.42 -3.13 -4.62
CA PRO A 74 14.07 -3.58 -3.38
C PRO A 74 13.08 -4.13 -2.35
N GLN A 75 11.83 -3.70 -2.39
CA GLN A 75 10.75 -4.16 -1.52
C GLN A 75 10.03 -5.44 -2.02
N LEU A 76 10.55 -6.14 -3.05
CA LEU A 76 9.91 -7.33 -3.62
C LEU A 76 9.62 -8.41 -2.55
N ARG A 77 10.55 -8.58 -1.61
CA ARG A 77 10.47 -9.57 -0.53
C ARG A 77 9.97 -9.02 0.81
N HIS A 78 9.60 -7.74 0.88
CA HIS A 78 8.99 -7.21 2.09
C HIS A 78 7.58 -7.77 2.27
N THR A 79 7.08 -7.73 3.50
CA THR A 79 5.68 -8.04 3.80
C THR A 79 4.74 -7.13 3.02
N HIS A 80 3.71 -7.72 2.43
CA HIS A 80 2.68 -6.99 1.70
C HIS A 80 1.28 -7.51 2.04
N ILE A 81 0.31 -6.64 1.85
CA ILE A 81 -1.11 -6.93 1.85
C ILE A 81 -1.72 -6.30 0.60
N PHE A 82 -2.63 -7.01 -0.07
CA PHE A 82 -3.35 -6.48 -1.22
C PHE A 82 -4.76 -6.11 -0.77
N LEU A 83 -4.95 -4.84 -0.42
CA LEU A 83 -6.17 -4.35 0.20
C LEU A 83 -7.42 -4.66 -0.63
N ALA A 84 -8.55 -4.70 0.01
CA ALA A 84 -9.83 -5.02 -0.62
C ALA A 84 -10.17 -4.12 -1.82
N ARG A 85 -9.68 -2.87 -1.84
CA ARG A 85 -9.79 -1.99 -3.01
C ARG A 85 -9.15 -2.59 -4.26
N LEU A 86 -7.94 -3.13 -4.15
CA LEU A 86 -7.26 -3.80 -5.26
C LEU A 86 -8.03 -5.05 -5.69
N GLN A 87 -8.45 -5.88 -4.73
CA GLN A 87 -9.24 -7.06 -5.02
C GLN A 87 -10.56 -6.72 -5.72
N SER A 88 -11.26 -5.67 -5.29
CA SER A 88 -12.50 -5.22 -5.94
C SER A 88 -12.26 -4.80 -7.39
N ILE A 89 -11.14 -4.15 -7.69
CA ILE A 89 -10.73 -3.82 -9.06
C ILE A 89 -10.49 -5.10 -9.88
N LEU A 90 -9.73 -6.05 -9.32
CA LEU A 90 -9.48 -7.33 -10.03
C LEU A 90 -10.78 -8.08 -10.30
N ARG A 91 -11.65 -8.19 -9.32
CA ARG A 91 -12.93 -8.89 -9.46
C ARG A 91 -13.83 -8.24 -10.51
N ALA A 92 -13.83 -6.91 -10.59
CA ALA A 92 -14.70 -6.18 -11.52
C ALA A 92 -14.16 -6.14 -12.96
N HIS A 93 -12.85 -6.08 -13.15
CA HIS A 93 -12.24 -5.80 -14.45
C HIS A 93 -11.29 -6.89 -14.96
N HIS A 94 -10.81 -7.78 -14.08
CA HIS A 94 -9.79 -8.79 -14.39
C HIS A 94 -10.08 -10.11 -13.66
N PRO A 95 -11.32 -10.67 -13.75
CA PRO A 95 -11.69 -11.86 -13.01
C PRO A 95 -10.85 -13.09 -13.38
N GLU A 96 -10.38 -13.17 -14.63
CA GLU A 96 -9.51 -14.27 -15.09
C GLU A 96 -8.15 -14.22 -14.38
N PHE A 97 -7.57 -13.03 -14.23
CA PHE A 97 -6.32 -12.88 -13.51
C PHE A 97 -6.50 -13.13 -11.99
N LEU A 98 -7.63 -12.73 -11.42
CA LEU A 98 -7.94 -13.05 -10.02
C LEU A 98 -8.01 -14.58 -9.81
N ALA A 99 -8.63 -15.32 -10.73
CA ALA A 99 -8.69 -16.78 -10.67
C ALA A 99 -7.28 -17.42 -10.80
N GLU A 100 -6.40 -16.87 -11.66
CA GLU A 100 -5.00 -17.34 -11.71
C GLU A 100 -4.25 -17.11 -10.39
N LEU A 101 -4.47 -15.99 -9.71
CA LEU A 101 -3.89 -15.72 -8.39
C LEU A 101 -4.36 -16.72 -7.34
N GLU A 102 -5.65 -17.06 -7.35
CA GLU A 102 -6.23 -18.07 -6.46
C GLU A 102 -5.61 -19.46 -6.70
N GLN A 103 -5.35 -19.84 -7.96
CA GLN A 103 -4.64 -21.07 -8.31
C GLN A 103 -3.18 -21.09 -7.79
N GLN A 104 -2.55 -19.94 -7.62
CA GLN A 104 -1.22 -19.82 -7.01
C GLN A 104 -1.26 -19.85 -5.48
N GLY A 105 -2.41 -20.03 -4.85
CA GLY A 105 -2.57 -20.05 -3.42
C GLY A 105 -2.66 -18.66 -2.77
N ILE A 106 -2.81 -17.60 -3.56
CA ILE A 106 -3.18 -16.28 -3.05
C ILE A 106 -4.65 -16.32 -2.70
N VAL A 107 -4.94 -16.18 -1.41
CA VAL A 107 -6.29 -16.41 -0.87
C VAL A 107 -6.93 -15.13 -0.37
N GLN A 108 -8.24 -15.11 -0.44
CA GLN A 108 -9.05 -14.03 0.12
C GLN A 108 -9.19 -14.19 1.64
N SER A 109 -9.04 -13.11 2.39
CA SER A 109 -9.37 -13.09 3.82
C SER A 109 -10.88 -13.28 4.03
N SER A 110 -11.27 -13.84 5.17
CA SER A 110 -12.67 -13.91 5.56
C SER A 110 -13.02 -12.75 6.52
N MET A 111 -14.29 -12.34 6.55
CA MET A 111 -14.74 -11.23 7.40
C MET A 111 -14.59 -11.55 8.90
N ASP A 112 -14.78 -12.80 9.28
CA ASP A 112 -14.57 -13.22 10.67
C ASP A 112 -13.10 -13.10 11.12
N GLN A 113 -12.15 -13.13 10.20
CA GLN A 113 -10.73 -12.88 10.46
C GLN A 113 -10.42 -11.38 10.61
N LEU A 114 -11.21 -10.51 10.00
CA LEU A 114 -11.01 -9.06 9.96
C LEU A 114 -11.70 -8.34 11.12
N LEU A 115 -12.73 -8.92 11.69
CA LEU A 115 -13.43 -8.35 12.84
C LEU A 115 -12.62 -8.57 14.12
N PRO A 116 -12.79 -7.70 15.14
CA PRO A 116 -12.19 -7.90 16.45
C PRO A 116 -12.53 -9.27 17.07
N ALA A 117 -11.59 -9.84 17.82
CA ALA A 117 -11.76 -11.15 18.44
C ALA A 117 -13.00 -11.22 19.36
N THR A 118 -13.35 -10.11 20.01
CA THR A 118 -14.55 -9.95 20.85
C THR A 118 -15.87 -10.17 20.09
N GLN A 119 -15.85 -10.01 18.76
CA GLN A 119 -17.01 -10.20 17.88
C GLN A 119 -17.04 -11.59 17.21
N ALA A 120 -16.09 -12.46 17.52
CA ALA A 120 -15.90 -13.73 16.85
C ALA A 120 -17.15 -14.65 16.85
N GLY A 121 -17.83 -14.75 17.97
CA GLY A 121 -19.02 -15.62 18.12
C GLY A 121 -20.34 -14.97 17.69
N SER A 122 -20.34 -13.68 17.35
CA SER A 122 -21.54 -12.90 17.04
C SER A 122 -21.54 -12.37 15.60
N TYR A 123 -20.63 -12.83 14.74
CA TYR A 123 -20.58 -12.37 13.37
C TYR A 123 -21.84 -12.78 12.59
N VAL A 124 -22.51 -11.78 12.04
CA VAL A 124 -23.63 -11.95 11.12
C VAL A 124 -23.23 -11.35 9.78
N PRO A 125 -23.20 -12.14 8.69
CA PRO A 125 -22.88 -11.66 7.35
C PRO A 125 -23.80 -10.52 6.90
N GLN A 126 -23.23 -9.50 6.27
CA GLN A 126 -23.96 -8.37 5.72
C GLN A 126 -23.64 -8.17 4.25
N ALA A 127 -24.58 -7.58 3.51
CA ALA A 127 -24.32 -7.16 2.14
C ALA A 127 -23.15 -6.17 2.11
N GLY A 128 -22.15 -6.43 1.25
CA GLY A 128 -20.93 -5.64 1.13
C GLY A 128 -19.74 -6.13 1.95
N ASP A 129 -19.90 -7.10 2.85
CA ASP A 129 -18.77 -7.68 3.58
C ASP A 129 -17.70 -8.27 2.65
N ARG A 130 -18.13 -8.85 1.53
CA ARG A 130 -17.22 -9.36 0.50
C ARG A 130 -16.32 -8.27 -0.09
N ASP A 131 -16.76 -7.02 -0.06
CA ASP A 131 -16.00 -5.88 -0.58
C ASP A 131 -14.97 -5.34 0.41
N LEU A 132 -14.94 -5.87 1.64
CA LEU A 132 -13.99 -5.51 2.70
C LEU A 132 -12.83 -6.52 2.82
N GLN A 133 -12.91 -7.62 2.11
CA GLN A 133 -11.93 -8.68 2.16
C GLN A 133 -10.72 -8.33 1.28
N HIS A 134 -9.52 -8.58 1.76
CA HIS A 134 -8.26 -8.38 1.07
C HIS A 134 -7.64 -9.71 0.64
N LEU A 135 -6.59 -9.66 -0.19
CA LEU A 135 -5.86 -10.86 -0.59
C LEU A 135 -4.60 -11.03 0.26
N TRP A 136 -4.38 -12.27 0.68
CA TRP A 136 -3.18 -12.75 1.34
C TRP A 136 -2.25 -13.39 0.31
N GLY A 137 -0.96 -13.01 0.32
CA GLY A 137 0.05 -13.60 -0.56
C GLY A 137 1.35 -12.82 -0.56
N ARG A 138 2.44 -13.46 -0.94
CA ARG A 138 3.74 -12.79 -1.12
C ARG A 138 3.69 -11.88 -2.35
N ARG A 139 4.26 -10.70 -2.21
CA ARG A 139 4.35 -9.76 -3.33
C ARG A 139 5.09 -10.36 -4.54
N ALA A 140 6.15 -11.10 -4.29
CA ALA A 140 6.93 -11.72 -5.37
C ALA A 140 6.06 -12.63 -6.23
N THR A 141 5.24 -13.48 -5.62
CA THR A 141 4.29 -14.36 -6.29
C THR A 141 3.25 -13.57 -7.08
N PHE A 142 2.63 -12.57 -6.45
CA PHE A 142 1.63 -11.72 -7.11
C PHE A 142 2.23 -10.96 -8.30
N GLU A 143 3.37 -10.28 -8.11
CA GLU A 143 3.99 -9.46 -9.16
C GLU A 143 4.49 -10.31 -10.32
N TYR A 144 5.03 -11.50 -10.04
CA TYR A 144 5.45 -12.44 -11.06
C TYR A 144 4.26 -13.00 -11.87
N ALA A 145 3.18 -13.42 -11.20
CA ALA A 145 1.95 -13.88 -11.86
C ALA A 145 1.34 -12.77 -12.74
N LEU A 146 1.27 -11.53 -12.22
CA LEU A 146 0.80 -10.37 -12.98
C LEU A 146 1.66 -10.11 -14.22
N ARG A 147 2.99 -10.23 -14.07
CA ARG A 147 3.90 -10.05 -15.20
C ARG A 147 3.68 -11.11 -16.27
N ARG A 148 3.58 -12.39 -15.91
CA ARG A 148 3.27 -13.47 -16.86
C ARG A 148 1.92 -13.24 -17.56
N TYR A 149 0.92 -12.78 -16.81
CA TYR A 149 -0.38 -12.45 -17.39
C TYR A 149 -0.27 -11.32 -18.41
N VAL A 150 0.42 -10.22 -18.08
CA VAL A 150 0.62 -9.06 -18.97
C VAL A 150 1.45 -9.43 -20.19
N GLN A 151 2.45 -10.31 -20.08
CA GLN A 151 3.25 -10.78 -21.22
C GLN A 151 2.41 -11.56 -22.26
N ARG A 152 1.31 -12.16 -21.85
CA ARG A 152 0.40 -12.86 -22.77
C ARG A 152 -0.59 -11.93 -23.47
N LEU A 153 -0.64 -10.65 -23.13
CA LEU A 153 -1.47 -9.66 -23.80
C LEU A 153 -0.84 -9.31 -25.17
N GLY A 154 -1.62 -9.44 -26.23
CA GLY A 154 -1.12 -9.28 -27.60
C GLY A 154 -0.72 -7.85 -27.99
N ASN A 155 -0.98 -6.86 -27.14
CA ASN A 155 -0.68 -5.46 -27.36
C ASN A 155 0.44 -4.90 -26.46
N VAL A 156 1.18 -5.77 -25.74
CA VAL A 156 2.24 -5.37 -24.82
C VAL A 156 3.58 -5.98 -25.22
N GLU A 157 4.58 -5.12 -25.37
CA GLU A 157 5.99 -5.48 -25.59
C GLU A 157 6.85 -5.03 -24.40
N PHE A 158 7.85 -5.84 -24.05
CA PHE A 158 8.83 -5.50 -22.99
C PHE A 158 10.21 -5.21 -23.59
N VAL A 159 10.77 -4.09 -23.20
CA VAL A 159 12.17 -3.75 -23.43
C VAL A 159 12.91 -3.89 -22.10
N HIS A 160 13.66 -4.98 -21.95
CA HIS A 160 14.43 -5.30 -20.77
C HIS A 160 15.82 -4.64 -20.81
N GLU A 161 16.48 -4.59 -19.63
CA GLU A 161 17.86 -4.09 -19.47
C GLU A 161 18.03 -2.70 -20.06
N ALA A 162 16.96 -1.90 -19.92
CA ALA A 162 16.91 -0.54 -20.43
C ALA A 162 16.35 0.42 -19.37
N SER A 163 17.01 1.54 -19.18
CA SER A 163 16.56 2.62 -18.32
C SER A 163 16.14 3.84 -19.13
N VAL A 164 15.10 4.52 -18.68
CA VAL A 164 14.74 5.83 -19.22
C VAL A 164 15.62 6.89 -18.57
N GLU A 165 16.41 7.57 -19.39
CA GLU A 165 17.32 8.64 -18.96
C GLU A 165 16.66 10.03 -19.03
N ALA A 166 15.85 10.28 -20.06
CA ALA A 166 15.20 11.57 -20.26
C ALA A 166 13.82 11.44 -20.91
N LEU A 167 12.99 12.44 -20.63
CA LEU A 167 11.75 12.70 -21.38
C LEU A 167 12.05 13.56 -22.60
N ILE A 168 11.45 13.23 -23.73
CA ILE A 168 11.47 14.08 -24.93
C ILE A 168 10.26 15.00 -24.86
N CYS A 169 10.52 16.30 -24.83
CA CYS A 169 9.48 17.29 -24.60
C CYS A 169 9.48 18.37 -25.71
N GLU A 170 8.31 18.86 -26.06
CA GLU A 170 8.06 19.96 -26.98
C GLU A 170 7.18 21.01 -26.30
N ARG A 171 7.34 22.29 -26.72
CA ARG A 171 6.43 23.35 -26.32
C ARG A 171 5.14 23.29 -27.13
N ALA A 172 4.01 23.28 -26.44
CA ALA A 172 2.66 23.34 -27.03
C ALA A 172 1.93 24.56 -26.44
N GLY A 173 2.23 25.73 -26.98
CA GLY A 173 1.80 27.01 -26.39
C GLY A 173 2.40 27.22 -25.01
N ALA A 174 1.54 27.42 -24.00
CA ALA A 174 1.95 27.52 -22.60
C ALA A 174 2.21 26.15 -21.95
N ALA A 175 1.76 25.05 -22.55
CA ALA A 175 1.91 23.69 -22.05
C ALA A 175 3.26 23.07 -22.49
N LEU A 176 3.68 22.04 -21.74
CA LEU A 176 4.79 21.16 -22.10
C LEU A 176 4.20 19.82 -22.56
N ARG A 177 4.55 19.34 -23.75
CA ARG A 177 4.11 18.05 -24.28
C ARG A 177 5.25 17.06 -24.25
N VAL A 178 5.03 15.91 -23.63
CA VAL A 178 5.94 14.76 -23.69
C VAL A 178 5.57 13.93 -24.92
N THR A 179 6.56 13.69 -25.79
CA THR A 179 6.40 13.02 -27.11
C THR A 179 7.19 11.71 -27.19
N GLY A 180 7.90 11.35 -26.11
CA GLY A 180 8.69 10.13 -26.06
C GLY A 180 9.66 10.11 -24.89
N VAL A 181 10.56 9.12 -24.94
CA VAL A 181 11.63 8.93 -23.97
C VAL A 181 12.95 8.58 -24.65
N GLU A 182 14.05 8.97 -24.03
CA GLU A 182 15.38 8.48 -24.34
C GLU A 182 15.74 7.32 -23.43
N LEU A 183 16.18 6.22 -24.02
CA LEU A 183 16.59 5.01 -23.33
C LEU A 183 18.11 4.88 -23.34
N LYS A 184 18.64 4.36 -22.26
CA LYS A 184 19.98 3.81 -22.14
C LYS A 184 19.87 2.30 -21.97
N THR A 185 20.48 1.54 -22.85
CA THR A 185 20.56 0.07 -22.77
C THR A 185 21.83 -0.35 -22.02
N GLU A 186 21.92 -1.61 -21.64
CA GLU A 186 23.12 -2.17 -20.98
C GLU A 186 24.41 -1.98 -21.80
N SER A 187 24.29 -2.02 -23.14
CA SER A 187 25.42 -1.73 -24.05
C SER A 187 25.76 -0.24 -24.15
N ASP A 188 25.24 0.63 -23.28
CA ASP A 188 25.40 2.08 -23.27
C ASP A 188 24.86 2.78 -24.56
N ALA A 189 24.16 2.03 -25.42
CA ALA A 189 23.54 2.59 -26.61
C ALA A 189 22.28 3.39 -26.23
N ARG A 190 22.18 4.60 -26.79
CA ARG A 190 20.98 5.44 -26.63
C ARG A 190 19.99 5.14 -27.75
N LYS A 191 18.74 4.99 -27.37
CA LYS A 191 17.60 4.79 -28.28
C LYS A 191 16.49 5.75 -27.91
N THR A 192 15.76 6.21 -28.90
CA THR A 192 14.57 7.04 -28.74
C THR A 192 13.33 6.19 -28.96
N LEU A 193 12.37 6.24 -28.04
CA LEU A 193 11.01 5.73 -28.23
C LEU A 193 10.05 6.91 -28.28
N THR A 194 9.42 7.10 -29.44
CA THR A 194 8.35 8.08 -29.60
C THR A 194 7.04 7.51 -29.03
N ALA A 195 6.28 8.35 -28.32
CA ALA A 195 5.03 7.96 -27.68
C ALA A 195 3.99 9.07 -27.78
N ASP A 196 2.73 8.67 -27.88
CA ASP A 196 1.58 9.58 -27.74
C ASP A 196 1.22 9.76 -26.25
N VAL A 197 1.57 8.75 -25.42
CA VAL A 197 1.40 8.74 -23.96
C VAL A 197 2.62 8.09 -23.30
N VAL A 198 3.20 8.76 -22.31
CA VAL A 198 4.24 8.23 -21.43
C VAL A 198 3.64 8.05 -20.02
N ILE A 199 3.70 6.84 -19.49
CA ILE A 199 3.25 6.51 -18.14
C ILE A 199 4.48 6.27 -17.27
N ASP A 200 4.69 7.14 -16.27
CA ASP A 200 5.80 7.01 -15.35
C ASP A 200 5.45 6.12 -14.15
N CYS A 201 5.97 4.91 -14.19
CA CYS A 201 5.90 3.91 -13.11
C CYS A 201 7.29 3.60 -12.54
N SER A 202 8.26 4.49 -12.68
CA SER A 202 9.65 4.29 -12.24
C SER A 202 9.82 4.33 -10.71
N GLY A 203 8.73 4.62 -9.99
CA GLY A 203 8.64 4.53 -8.54
C GLY A 203 9.21 5.75 -7.80
N ARG A 204 9.49 5.60 -6.50
CA ARG A 204 9.89 6.70 -5.61
C ARG A 204 11.18 7.43 -5.99
N ARG A 205 12.00 6.83 -6.84
CA ARG A 205 13.27 7.41 -7.33
C ARG A 205 13.14 8.03 -8.71
N SER A 206 11.91 8.26 -9.19
CA SER A 206 11.66 8.93 -10.46
C SER A 206 12.30 10.31 -10.45
N LYS A 207 13.05 10.62 -11.53
CA LYS A 207 13.65 11.94 -11.76
C LYS A 207 12.87 12.77 -12.78
N THR A 208 11.77 12.24 -13.29
CA THR A 208 11.01 12.88 -14.37
C THR A 208 10.33 14.16 -13.92
N VAL A 209 9.88 14.23 -12.66
CA VAL A 209 9.28 15.46 -12.12
C VAL A 209 10.30 16.59 -12.05
N GLU A 210 11.56 16.31 -11.67
CA GLU A 210 12.65 17.30 -11.70
C GLU A 210 12.97 17.72 -13.12
N GLN A 211 13.03 16.80 -14.07
CA GLN A 211 13.23 17.11 -15.49
C GLN A 211 12.12 18.02 -16.05
N LEU A 212 10.86 17.74 -15.71
CA LEU A 212 9.71 18.55 -16.11
C LEU A 212 9.75 19.95 -15.47
N ARG A 213 10.11 20.04 -14.18
CA ARG A 213 10.30 21.32 -13.48
C ARG A 213 11.41 22.16 -14.11
N ALA A 214 12.54 21.55 -14.46
CA ALA A 214 13.65 22.22 -15.15
C ALA A 214 13.23 22.80 -16.51
N GLN A 215 12.20 22.23 -17.14
CA GLN A 215 11.60 22.72 -18.38
C GLN A 215 10.41 23.68 -18.15
N GLY A 216 10.16 24.08 -16.90
CA GLY A 216 9.16 25.09 -16.55
C GLY A 216 7.79 24.54 -16.17
N ALA A 217 7.64 23.22 -15.98
CA ALA A 217 6.38 22.64 -15.50
C ALA A 217 6.10 23.05 -14.06
N GLN A 218 4.85 23.47 -13.77
CA GLN A 218 4.42 23.89 -12.44
C GLN A 218 3.93 22.69 -11.61
N ILE A 219 4.86 21.89 -11.14
CA ILE A 219 4.56 20.73 -10.29
C ILE A 219 5.09 21.03 -8.89
N ARG A 220 4.24 20.92 -7.85
CA ARG A 220 4.66 21.10 -6.45
C ARG A 220 4.90 19.74 -5.81
N GLY A 221 5.97 19.62 -5.02
CA GLY A 221 6.19 18.45 -4.14
C GLY A 221 5.61 18.71 -2.76
N GLU A 222 4.99 17.71 -2.18
CA GLU A 222 4.64 17.61 -0.76
C GLU A 222 5.37 16.39 -0.21
N GLU A 223 6.12 16.57 0.87
CA GLU A 223 6.82 15.49 1.57
C GLU A 223 6.68 15.66 3.06
N ILE A 224 6.16 14.63 3.72
CA ILE A 224 5.91 14.60 5.17
C ILE A 224 6.58 13.35 5.72
N PRO A 225 7.65 13.49 6.52
CA PRO A 225 8.31 12.36 7.17
C PRO A 225 7.34 11.57 8.05
N SER A 226 7.37 10.25 7.96
CA SER A 226 6.52 9.38 8.78
C SER A 226 7.06 9.16 10.19
N GLN A 227 8.33 9.50 10.43
CA GLN A 227 9.01 9.39 11.71
C GLN A 227 8.89 8.00 12.34
N CYS A 228 8.98 6.97 11.51
CA CYS A 228 8.97 5.58 11.94
C CYS A 228 9.80 4.70 11.01
N GLY A 229 10.26 3.59 11.55
CA GLY A 229 10.86 2.49 10.81
C GLY A 229 10.03 1.21 10.93
N TYR A 230 10.20 0.29 9.99
CA TYR A 230 9.59 -1.03 10.09
C TYR A 230 10.57 -2.11 9.68
N TYR A 231 10.38 -3.31 10.26
CA TYR A 231 11.13 -4.52 9.95
C TYR A 231 10.17 -5.67 9.79
N CYS A 232 10.50 -6.62 8.91
CA CYS A 232 9.70 -7.81 8.71
C CYS A 232 10.59 -9.03 8.46
N ARG A 233 10.07 -10.22 8.78
CA ARG A 233 10.71 -11.50 8.55
C ARG A 233 9.67 -12.52 8.10
N HIS A 234 10.04 -13.39 7.17
CA HIS A 234 9.18 -14.45 6.66
C HIS A 234 9.51 -15.79 7.30
N TYR A 235 8.46 -16.58 7.53
CA TYR A 235 8.51 -17.88 8.17
C TYR A 235 7.71 -18.91 7.38
N VAL A 236 8.05 -20.18 7.52
CA VAL A 236 7.25 -21.32 7.07
C VAL A 236 6.74 -22.08 8.28
N GLN A 237 5.46 -22.39 8.31
CA GLN A 237 4.84 -23.21 9.35
C GLN A 237 5.22 -24.69 9.15
N ARG A 238 5.75 -25.36 10.17
CA ARG A 238 6.24 -26.74 10.10
C ARG A 238 5.26 -27.77 10.69
N SER A 239 4.42 -27.36 11.61
CA SER A 239 3.40 -28.21 12.20
C SER A 239 2.06 -27.50 12.27
N GLU A 240 0.98 -28.27 12.28
CA GLU A 240 -0.35 -27.69 12.45
C GLU A 240 -0.44 -26.98 13.81
N LEU A 241 -0.97 -25.78 13.77
CA LEU A 241 -1.37 -25.08 14.97
C LEU A 241 -2.74 -25.65 15.41
N PRO A 242 -2.95 -25.90 16.72
CA PRO A 242 -4.27 -26.18 17.21
C PRO A 242 -5.14 -24.97 16.89
N GLU A 243 -6.17 -25.16 16.07
CA GLU A 243 -7.07 -24.13 15.51
C GLU A 243 -6.62 -22.69 15.81
N PRO A 244 -5.75 -22.13 15.01
CA PRO A 244 -5.24 -20.81 15.34
C PRO A 244 -6.35 -19.82 15.05
N PRO A 245 -6.62 -18.94 15.97
CA PRO A 245 -7.31 -17.76 15.57
C PRO A 245 -6.37 -17.03 14.58
N ARG A 246 -6.67 -17.07 13.29
CA ARG A 246 -6.13 -16.07 12.35
C ARG A 246 -6.64 -14.66 12.69
N ARG A 247 -7.08 -14.48 13.94
CA ARG A 247 -7.64 -13.27 14.56
C ARG A 247 -6.64 -12.72 15.57
N GLY A 248 -6.65 -11.42 15.77
CA GLY A 248 -5.73 -10.77 16.71
C GLY A 248 -4.27 -10.81 16.26
N THR A 249 -4.03 -11.11 14.97
CA THR A 249 -2.71 -11.22 14.38
C THR A 249 -2.07 -9.85 14.08
N GLY A 250 -2.70 -8.76 14.50
CA GLY A 250 -2.16 -7.41 14.41
C GLY A 250 -2.72 -6.52 15.51
N ALA A 251 -1.84 -5.70 16.12
CA ALA A 251 -2.23 -4.74 17.14
C ALA A 251 -1.26 -3.55 17.24
N SER A 252 -1.72 -2.49 17.91
CA SER A 252 -0.91 -1.32 18.28
C SER A 252 -0.71 -1.31 19.78
N LEU A 253 0.56 -1.30 20.22
CA LEU A 253 0.98 -1.27 21.62
C LEU A 253 1.45 0.12 22.08
N ASP A 254 1.03 1.18 21.42
CA ASP A 254 1.46 2.58 21.59
C ASP A 254 2.89 2.85 21.10
N TYR A 255 3.88 2.09 21.54
CA TYR A 255 5.31 2.22 21.19
C TYR A 255 5.72 1.37 19.98
N LEU A 256 4.93 0.40 19.59
CA LEU A 256 5.08 -0.40 18.37
C LEU A 256 3.72 -0.85 17.80
N VAL A 257 3.73 -1.16 16.51
CA VAL A 257 2.62 -1.83 15.82
C VAL A 257 3.16 -3.10 15.20
N TYR A 258 2.43 -4.20 15.36
CA TYR A 258 2.79 -5.45 14.69
C TYR A 258 1.64 -5.99 13.84
N GLY A 259 1.98 -6.81 12.86
CA GLY A 259 1.02 -7.56 12.05
C GLY A 259 1.61 -8.83 11.50
N MET A 260 0.78 -9.87 11.39
CA MET A 260 1.08 -11.10 10.67
C MET A 260 0.35 -11.09 9.33
N PHE A 261 1.03 -11.58 8.31
CA PHE A 261 0.53 -11.59 6.94
C PHE A 261 0.71 -12.98 6.37
N PHE A 262 -0.39 -13.65 6.12
CA PHE A 262 -0.39 -15.02 5.60
C PHE A 262 -0.06 -15.02 4.11
N ALA A 263 0.44 -16.14 3.62
CA ALA A 263 0.79 -16.30 2.23
C ALA A 263 0.65 -17.76 1.79
N GLU A 264 0.86 -18.00 0.52
CA GLU A 264 0.86 -19.32 -0.10
C GLU A 264 1.93 -20.23 0.51
N GLN A 265 1.80 -21.55 0.31
CA GLN A 265 2.76 -22.58 0.75
C GLN A 265 2.98 -22.62 2.26
N ASN A 266 1.94 -22.42 3.07
CA ASN A 266 2.02 -22.38 4.54
C ASN A 266 3.06 -21.37 5.07
N THR A 267 3.31 -20.30 4.32
CA THR A 267 4.21 -19.24 4.75
C THR A 267 3.43 -18.06 5.34
N PHE A 268 4.10 -17.32 6.20
CA PHE A 268 3.60 -16.04 6.71
C PHE A 268 4.77 -15.09 6.95
N SER A 269 4.48 -13.83 7.16
CA SER A 269 5.47 -12.87 7.62
C SER A 269 4.96 -12.10 8.82
N ILE A 270 5.88 -11.69 9.68
CA ILE A 270 5.63 -10.76 10.78
C ILE A 270 6.26 -9.43 10.39
N ALA A 271 5.54 -8.34 10.55
CA ALA A 271 6.06 -7.00 10.44
C ALA A 271 5.86 -6.23 11.74
N ILE A 272 6.90 -5.52 12.17
CA ILE A 272 6.89 -4.64 13.35
C ILE A 272 7.32 -3.26 12.91
N ALA A 273 6.54 -2.25 13.26
CA ALA A 273 6.87 -0.84 13.06
C ALA A 273 6.98 -0.11 14.40
N CYS A 274 7.99 0.74 14.52
CA CYS A 274 8.20 1.58 15.69
C CYS A 274 8.44 3.03 15.26
N PRO A 275 8.00 4.03 16.04
CA PRO A 275 8.44 5.41 15.84
C PRO A 275 9.94 5.58 16.03
N ASP A 276 10.55 6.53 15.31
CA ASP A 276 12.00 6.78 15.35
C ASP A 276 12.55 7.11 16.75
N ILE A 277 11.68 7.61 17.64
CA ILE A 277 12.01 7.85 19.05
C ILE A 277 12.29 6.56 19.85
N GLU A 278 11.89 5.39 19.35
CA GLU A 278 12.21 4.07 19.90
C GLU A 278 13.49 3.49 19.26
N ALA A 279 14.55 4.30 19.23
CA ALA A 279 15.79 4.00 18.49
C ALA A 279 16.44 2.68 18.92
N GLU A 280 16.46 2.36 20.22
CA GLU A 280 17.02 1.11 20.75
C GLU A 280 16.24 -0.12 20.27
N LEU A 281 14.92 -0.03 20.32
CA LEU A 281 14.04 -1.11 19.82
C LEU A 281 14.19 -1.29 18.31
N LEU A 282 14.28 -0.20 17.54
CA LEU A 282 14.55 -0.25 16.11
C LEU A 282 15.92 -0.87 15.80
N ALA A 283 16.96 -0.56 16.59
CA ALA A 283 18.27 -1.18 16.46
C ALA A 283 18.22 -2.69 16.73
N ARG A 284 17.41 -3.12 17.72
CA ARG A 284 17.21 -4.53 18.05
C ARG A 284 16.49 -5.26 16.91
N LEU A 285 15.42 -4.68 16.39
CA LEU A 285 14.62 -5.24 15.29
C LEU A 285 15.39 -5.43 13.97
N ARG A 286 16.53 -4.77 13.78
CA ARG A 286 17.39 -4.95 12.59
C ARG A 286 18.09 -6.30 12.57
N ARG A 287 18.29 -6.92 13.72
CA ARG A 287 19.04 -8.18 13.88
C ARG A 287 18.07 -9.35 13.95
N PRO A 288 18.33 -10.47 13.27
CA PRO A 288 17.44 -11.62 13.27
C PRO A 288 17.05 -12.11 14.67
N GLU A 289 18.04 -12.26 15.55
CA GLU A 289 17.83 -12.72 16.93
C GLU A 289 16.97 -11.72 17.71
N GLY A 290 17.29 -10.42 17.60
CA GLY A 290 16.54 -9.38 18.28
C GLY A 290 15.13 -9.19 17.75
N PHE A 291 14.91 -9.44 16.46
CA PHE A 291 13.56 -9.44 15.88
C PHE A 291 12.71 -10.56 16.47
N ASP A 292 13.25 -11.78 16.53
CA ASP A 292 12.55 -12.94 17.08
C ASP A 292 12.31 -12.77 18.59
N GLU A 293 13.29 -12.28 19.37
CA GLU A 293 13.12 -11.97 20.79
C GLU A 293 11.96 -10.98 21.05
N VAL A 294 11.85 -9.92 20.26
CA VAL A 294 10.72 -8.97 20.37
C VAL A 294 9.40 -9.64 20.03
N CYS A 295 9.37 -10.49 19.00
CA CYS A 295 8.18 -11.25 18.63
C CYS A 295 7.76 -12.21 19.73
N GLU A 296 8.69 -12.87 20.42
CA GLU A 296 8.43 -13.81 21.51
C GLU A 296 7.80 -13.16 22.75
N GLN A 297 7.99 -11.85 22.94
CA GLN A 297 7.30 -11.11 24.01
C GLN A 297 5.81 -10.90 23.72
N ILE A 298 5.35 -11.12 22.48
CA ILE A 298 3.97 -10.94 22.05
C ILE A 298 3.30 -12.32 21.99
N PRO A 299 2.35 -12.62 22.88
CA PRO A 299 1.82 -13.99 23.06
C PRO A 299 1.33 -14.64 21.76
N VAL A 300 0.58 -13.91 20.93
CA VAL A 300 0.09 -14.46 19.65
C VAL A 300 1.22 -14.78 18.68
N LEU A 301 2.26 -13.94 18.61
CA LEU A 301 3.40 -14.19 17.74
C LEU A 301 4.26 -15.35 18.22
N ARG A 302 4.48 -15.47 19.54
CA ARG A 302 5.18 -16.60 20.16
C ARG A 302 4.56 -17.93 19.77
N THR A 303 3.23 -18.04 19.88
CA THR A 303 2.50 -19.28 19.54
C THR A 303 2.76 -19.72 18.10
N TRP A 304 2.91 -18.77 17.16
CA TRP A 304 3.22 -19.07 15.78
C TRP A 304 4.69 -19.42 15.57
N LEU A 305 5.60 -18.68 16.22
CA LEU A 305 7.04 -18.89 16.09
C LEU A 305 7.50 -20.24 16.60
N GLU A 306 6.95 -20.73 17.72
CA GLU A 306 7.25 -22.05 18.30
C GLU A 306 7.08 -23.21 17.31
N ARG A 307 6.33 -23.03 16.22
CA ARG A 307 5.99 -24.05 15.22
C ARG A 307 6.41 -23.67 13.81
N SER A 308 7.31 -22.73 13.69
CA SER A 308 7.70 -22.17 12.43
C SER A 308 9.22 -21.98 12.35
N GLU A 309 9.73 -21.93 11.13
CA GLU A 309 11.14 -21.65 10.86
C GLU A 309 11.27 -20.40 9.99
N PRO A 310 12.25 -19.55 10.24
CA PRO A 310 12.51 -18.40 9.39
C PRO A 310 13.02 -18.81 8.02
N ILE A 311 12.46 -18.23 6.97
CA ILE A 311 12.86 -18.44 5.58
C ILE A 311 13.46 -17.18 4.93
N SER A 312 13.63 -16.12 5.71
CA SER A 312 14.30 -14.91 5.24
C SER A 312 15.18 -14.29 6.34
N ARG A 313 16.14 -13.47 5.91
CA ARG A 313 16.73 -12.46 6.79
C ARG A 313 15.66 -11.45 7.22
N VAL A 314 15.97 -10.61 8.19
CA VAL A 314 15.16 -9.43 8.49
C VAL A 314 15.28 -8.42 7.35
N LEU A 315 14.15 -7.94 6.88
CA LEU A 315 14.01 -6.93 5.84
C LEU A 315 13.36 -5.71 6.45
N GLY A 316 13.75 -4.52 6.05
CA GLY A 316 13.14 -3.33 6.64
C GLY A 316 13.43 -2.05 5.87
N GLY A 317 12.84 -0.96 6.36
CA GLY A 317 13.00 0.38 5.85
C GLY A 317 12.91 1.40 6.98
N ALA A 318 13.75 2.42 6.89
CA ALA A 318 13.73 3.61 7.73
C ALA A 318 13.61 4.85 6.83
N GLU A 319 13.53 6.02 7.43
CA GLU A 319 13.39 7.31 6.73
C GLU A 319 12.18 7.29 5.78
N LEU A 320 11.07 6.78 6.28
CA LEU A 320 9.82 6.68 5.53
C LEU A 320 9.15 8.05 5.44
N ALA A 321 8.50 8.32 4.30
CA ALA A 321 7.78 9.57 4.10
C ALA A 321 6.52 9.35 3.28
N ASN A 322 5.52 10.19 3.54
CA ASN A 322 4.38 10.37 2.66
C ASN A 322 4.75 11.46 1.64
N ARG A 323 4.62 11.17 0.34
CA ARG A 323 4.98 12.08 -0.75
C ARG A 323 3.84 12.22 -1.74
N TRP A 324 3.65 13.45 -2.25
CA TRP A 324 2.70 13.74 -3.31
C TRP A 324 3.26 14.75 -4.31
N ASN A 325 3.25 14.42 -5.58
CA ASN A 325 3.56 15.36 -6.65
C ASN A 325 2.27 16.00 -7.16
N HIS A 326 2.07 17.28 -6.87
CA HIS A 326 0.87 18.04 -7.25
C HIS A 326 0.98 18.61 -8.65
N PHE A 327 0.31 18.01 -9.59
CA PHE A 327 0.14 18.52 -10.93
C PHE A 327 -1.05 19.51 -10.96
N PRO A 328 -1.03 20.52 -11.88
CA PRO A 328 -2.16 21.43 -12.04
C PRO A 328 -3.47 20.69 -12.33
N LYS A 329 -4.55 21.09 -11.65
CA LYS A 329 -5.90 20.48 -11.76
C LYS A 329 -6.95 21.47 -12.32
N GLY A 330 -6.59 22.74 -12.39
CA GLY A 330 -7.42 23.83 -12.89
C GLY A 330 -7.06 24.26 -14.32
N ARG A 331 -7.36 25.51 -14.66
CA ARG A 331 -6.86 26.16 -15.88
C ARG A 331 -5.40 26.56 -15.66
N GLY A 332 -4.53 26.30 -16.62
CA GLY A 332 -3.11 26.65 -16.54
C GLY A 332 -2.26 25.71 -17.38
N PRO A 333 -0.95 25.94 -17.46
CA PRO A 333 -0.07 25.13 -18.26
C PRO A 333 -0.01 23.72 -17.68
N HIS A 334 -0.41 22.73 -18.46
CA HIS A 334 -0.35 21.32 -18.13
C HIS A 334 0.88 20.66 -18.73
N VAL A 335 1.24 19.49 -18.19
CA VAL A 335 2.13 18.55 -18.88
C VAL A 335 1.24 17.57 -19.65
N LEU A 336 1.36 17.62 -20.98
CA LEU A 336 0.54 16.82 -21.88
C LEU A 336 1.28 15.53 -22.26
N GLY A 337 0.54 14.45 -22.43
CA GLY A 337 1.11 13.16 -22.84
C GLY A 337 1.92 12.44 -21.74
N TYR A 338 1.95 12.94 -20.51
CA TYR A 338 2.68 12.35 -19.37
C TYR A 338 1.76 12.11 -18.18
N PHE A 339 1.81 10.89 -17.62
CA PHE A 339 0.96 10.47 -16.53
C PHE A 339 1.77 9.63 -15.52
N PRO A 340 2.09 10.16 -14.32
CA PRO A 340 2.73 9.36 -13.28
C PRO A 340 1.72 8.41 -12.63
N VAL A 341 2.17 7.19 -12.32
CA VAL A 341 1.39 6.14 -11.65
C VAL A 341 2.23 5.48 -10.55
N GLY A 342 1.63 5.12 -9.44
CA GLY A 342 2.27 4.54 -8.27
C GLY A 342 3.11 5.57 -7.52
N ASP A 343 4.26 5.14 -7.01
CA ASP A 343 5.12 5.96 -6.14
C ASP A 343 5.77 7.16 -6.88
N ALA A 344 5.79 7.16 -8.21
CA ALA A 344 6.19 8.33 -9.00
C ALA A 344 5.20 9.50 -8.86
N TYR A 345 3.96 9.21 -8.54
CA TYR A 345 2.91 10.21 -8.31
C TYR A 345 2.67 10.49 -6.83
N MET A 346 2.38 9.43 -6.07
CA MET A 346 2.03 9.49 -4.66
C MET A 346 2.55 8.26 -3.94
N GLN A 347 3.26 8.48 -2.85
CA GLN A 347 3.73 7.46 -1.93
C GLN A 347 3.14 7.71 -0.55
N THR A 348 2.69 6.66 0.12
CA THR A 348 2.31 6.69 1.54
C THR A 348 3.27 5.85 2.36
N ASN A 349 3.30 6.07 3.67
CA ASN A 349 4.01 5.20 4.58
C ASN A 349 3.63 3.73 4.33
N PRO A 350 4.60 2.85 4.03
CA PRO A 350 4.35 1.46 3.65
C PRO A 350 3.68 0.61 4.74
N ILE A 351 3.75 1.00 6.01
CA ILE A 351 3.12 0.25 7.12
C ILE A 351 1.60 0.13 6.97
N TYR A 352 0.96 1.01 6.18
CA TYR A 352 -0.49 0.94 5.90
C TYR A 352 -0.85 0.07 4.69
N GLY A 353 0.11 -0.51 3.98
CA GLY A 353 -0.11 -1.44 2.86
C GLY A 353 -0.81 -0.86 1.63
N ARG A 354 -0.81 0.47 1.43
CA ARG A 354 -1.64 1.15 0.41
C ARG A 354 -1.02 1.22 -0.98
N GLY A 355 0.29 1.05 -1.12
CA GLY A 355 1.02 1.31 -2.37
C GLY A 355 0.50 0.56 -3.58
N CYS A 356 0.30 -0.76 -3.49
CA CYS A 356 -0.21 -1.58 -4.58
C CYS A 356 -1.63 -1.18 -4.98
N SER A 357 -2.52 -0.98 -4.00
CA SER A 357 -3.91 -0.57 -4.25
C SER A 357 -3.98 0.82 -4.88
N SER A 358 -3.15 1.76 -4.43
CA SER A 358 -3.07 3.10 -5.02
C SER A 358 -2.62 3.05 -6.49
N ALA A 359 -1.64 2.21 -6.82
CA ALA A 359 -1.17 2.04 -8.19
C ALA A 359 -2.28 1.48 -9.11
N PHE A 360 -3.05 0.50 -8.66
CA PHE A 360 -4.20 -0.03 -9.40
C PHE A 360 -5.31 1.01 -9.59
N VAL A 361 -5.62 1.79 -8.56
CA VAL A 361 -6.61 2.88 -8.65
C VAL A 361 -6.16 3.93 -9.68
N GLN A 362 -4.89 4.32 -9.67
CA GLN A 362 -4.33 5.30 -10.61
C GLN A 362 -4.33 4.75 -12.03
N ALA A 363 -3.92 3.50 -12.23
CA ALA A 363 -3.88 2.85 -13.53
C ALA A 363 -5.28 2.79 -14.18
N HIS A 364 -6.32 2.42 -13.42
CA HIS A 364 -7.68 2.36 -13.92
C HIS A 364 -8.29 3.75 -14.14
N ALA A 365 -7.97 4.73 -13.28
CA ALA A 365 -8.36 6.12 -13.51
C ALA A 365 -7.74 6.68 -14.79
N LEU A 366 -6.47 6.29 -15.09
CA LEU A 366 -5.82 6.68 -16.35
C LEU A 366 -6.46 6.00 -17.55
N ALA A 367 -6.70 4.69 -17.50
CA ALA A 367 -7.34 3.95 -18.59
C ALA A 367 -8.70 4.53 -18.94
N GLN A 368 -9.52 4.86 -17.94
CA GLN A 368 -10.80 5.54 -18.14
C GLN A 368 -10.59 6.93 -18.78
N THR A 369 -9.65 7.71 -18.25
CA THR A 369 -9.37 9.06 -18.78
C THR A 369 -8.96 9.01 -20.25
N LEU A 370 -8.11 8.04 -20.65
CA LEU A 370 -7.68 7.86 -22.03
C LEU A 370 -8.84 7.46 -22.94
N ALA A 371 -9.78 6.67 -22.47
CA ALA A 371 -10.95 6.24 -23.22
C ALA A 371 -12.02 7.35 -23.39
N GLU A 372 -12.24 8.15 -22.35
CA GLU A 372 -13.34 9.10 -22.31
C GLU A 372 -12.97 10.52 -22.73
N THR A 373 -11.67 10.87 -22.72
CA THR A 373 -11.21 12.26 -22.89
C THR A 373 -10.21 12.35 -24.05
N PRO A 374 -10.64 12.70 -25.27
CA PRO A 374 -9.74 12.81 -26.43
C PRO A 374 -8.84 14.04 -26.40
N ASP A 375 -9.30 15.17 -25.85
CA ASP A 375 -8.51 16.40 -25.77
C ASP A 375 -7.34 16.26 -24.78
N PRO A 376 -6.09 16.55 -25.16
CA PRO A 376 -4.91 16.33 -24.31
C PRO A 376 -4.88 17.17 -23.03
N GLU A 377 -5.39 18.42 -23.04
CA GLU A 377 -5.42 19.27 -21.84
C GLU A 377 -6.50 18.82 -20.87
N GLU A 378 -7.67 18.50 -21.40
CA GLU A 378 -8.76 17.94 -20.59
C GLU A 378 -8.37 16.60 -20.01
N ARG A 379 -7.66 15.77 -20.77
CA ARG A 379 -7.12 14.48 -20.33
C ARG A 379 -6.19 14.63 -19.14
N ALA A 380 -5.18 15.52 -19.24
CA ALA A 380 -4.27 15.79 -18.13
C ALA A 380 -5.02 16.26 -16.88
N ARG A 381 -5.93 17.23 -17.04
CA ARG A 381 -6.73 17.80 -15.97
C ARG A 381 -7.66 16.75 -15.33
N HIS A 382 -8.34 15.95 -16.15
CA HIS A 382 -9.29 14.91 -15.69
C HIS A 382 -8.57 13.85 -14.87
N TYR A 383 -7.43 13.33 -15.36
CA TYR A 383 -6.63 12.35 -14.64
C TYR A 383 -6.18 12.88 -13.26
N HIS A 384 -5.53 14.03 -13.21
CA HIS A 384 -5.01 14.58 -11.95
C HIS A 384 -6.13 14.94 -10.96
N ARG A 385 -7.28 15.39 -11.43
CA ARG A 385 -8.46 15.63 -10.60
C ARG A 385 -9.05 14.33 -10.06
N SER A 386 -9.13 13.30 -10.88
CA SER A 386 -9.65 11.98 -10.50
C SER A 386 -8.76 11.33 -9.46
N VAL A 387 -7.45 11.29 -9.66
CA VAL A 387 -6.49 10.73 -8.68
C VAL A 387 -6.54 11.50 -7.36
N TRP A 388 -6.59 12.84 -7.42
CA TRP A 388 -6.75 13.65 -6.21
C TRP A 388 -8.01 13.26 -5.43
N ARG A 389 -9.15 13.21 -6.09
CA ARG A 389 -10.43 12.87 -5.47
C ARG A 389 -10.42 11.46 -4.86
N LEU A 390 -9.82 10.49 -5.55
CA LEU A 390 -9.83 9.10 -5.13
C LEU A 390 -8.81 8.79 -4.03
N LEU A 391 -7.65 9.47 -4.01
CA LEU A 391 -6.53 9.07 -3.16
C LEU A 391 -6.12 10.10 -2.10
N ARG A 392 -6.46 11.39 -2.25
CA ARG A 392 -6.07 12.41 -1.25
C ARG A 392 -6.58 12.09 0.16
N PRO A 393 -7.82 11.68 0.38
CA PRO A 393 -8.27 11.32 1.72
C PRO A 393 -7.54 10.14 2.33
N HIS A 394 -7.07 9.20 1.51
CA HIS A 394 -6.25 8.09 1.98
C HIS A 394 -4.81 8.50 2.30
N PHE A 395 -4.28 9.47 1.59
CA PHE A 395 -3.00 10.10 1.91
C PHE A 395 -3.08 10.86 3.24
N ASP A 396 -4.08 11.72 3.40
CA ASP A 396 -4.31 12.49 4.62
C ASP A 396 -4.53 11.58 5.85
N PHE A 397 -5.22 10.45 5.63
CA PHE A 397 -5.37 9.42 6.68
C PHE A 397 -4.01 8.87 7.13
N CYS A 398 -3.09 8.56 6.21
CA CYS A 398 -1.75 8.06 6.56
C CYS A 398 -0.97 9.09 7.35
N VAL A 399 -0.98 10.34 6.92
CA VAL A 399 -0.31 11.45 7.63
C VAL A 399 -0.86 11.63 9.06
N ALA A 400 -2.19 11.60 9.21
CA ALA A 400 -2.83 11.70 10.51
C ALA A 400 -2.52 10.48 11.41
N ALA A 401 -2.49 9.29 10.84
CA ALA A 401 -2.17 8.06 11.56
C ALA A 401 -0.71 8.02 12.02
N ASP A 402 0.25 8.48 11.20
CA ASP A 402 1.67 8.63 11.58
C ASP A 402 1.81 9.58 12.77
N ARG A 403 1.15 10.74 12.71
CA ARG A 403 1.16 11.72 13.81
C ARG A 403 0.57 11.14 15.10
N ALA A 404 -0.55 10.44 15.01
CA ALA A 404 -1.19 9.81 16.16
C ALA A 404 -0.34 8.68 16.74
N PHE A 405 0.37 7.90 15.90
CA PHE A 405 1.28 6.86 16.35
C PHE A 405 2.46 7.44 17.13
N LEU A 406 3.10 8.47 16.61
CA LEU A 406 4.19 9.16 17.30
C LEU A 406 3.73 9.78 18.64
N ALA A 407 2.54 10.40 18.67
CA ALA A 407 1.98 10.99 19.88
C ALA A 407 1.76 9.96 20.98
N ARG A 408 1.19 8.78 20.65
CA ARG A 408 1.02 7.68 21.62
C ARG A 408 2.35 7.14 22.14
N ALA A 409 3.34 6.99 21.27
CA ALA A 409 4.67 6.56 21.70
C ALA A 409 5.34 7.55 22.66
N ARG A 410 5.21 8.86 22.41
CA ARG A 410 5.67 9.89 23.36
C ARG A 410 4.97 9.78 24.71
N LEU A 411 3.65 9.60 24.72
CA LEU A 411 2.91 9.36 25.96
C LEU A 411 3.39 8.11 26.70
N ALA A 412 3.63 7.01 26.00
CA ALA A 412 4.17 5.77 26.57
C ALA A 412 5.57 5.94 27.18
N ARG A 413 6.32 6.95 26.74
CA ARG A 413 7.62 7.37 27.30
C ARG A 413 7.50 8.37 28.46
N GLY A 414 6.28 8.81 28.80
CA GLY A 414 6.04 9.85 29.81
C GLY A 414 6.33 11.26 29.31
N GLU A 415 6.49 11.48 28.01
CA GLU A 415 6.75 12.79 27.43
C GLU A 415 5.45 13.62 27.33
N SER A 416 5.59 14.95 27.44
CA SER A 416 4.46 15.85 27.19
C SER A 416 4.22 16.03 25.71
N ILE A 417 2.95 16.06 25.30
CA ILE A 417 2.51 16.31 23.92
C ILE A 417 1.50 17.45 23.87
N PRO A 418 1.28 18.08 22.70
CA PRO A 418 0.27 19.11 22.54
C PRO A 418 -1.12 18.62 23.01
N PHE A 419 -1.91 19.55 23.56
CA PHE A 419 -3.24 19.22 24.09
C PHE A 419 -4.16 18.58 23.03
N SER A 420 -4.10 19.05 21.78
CA SER A 420 -4.85 18.47 20.67
C SER A 420 -4.53 16.99 20.46
N ASP A 421 -3.24 16.62 20.50
CA ASP A 421 -2.77 15.26 20.27
C ASP A 421 -3.10 14.35 21.46
N ARG A 422 -3.06 14.92 22.70
CA ARG A 422 -3.52 14.25 23.93
C ARG A 422 -5.01 13.95 23.86
N LEU A 423 -5.82 14.91 23.43
CA LEU A 423 -7.26 14.73 23.27
C LEU A 423 -7.58 13.64 22.22
N VAL A 424 -6.92 13.68 21.07
CA VAL A 424 -7.09 12.66 20.03
C VAL A 424 -6.70 11.26 20.55
N SER A 425 -5.57 11.13 21.22
CA SER A 425 -5.14 9.86 21.83
C SER A 425 -6.14 9.37 22.87
N TYR A 426 -6.63 10.26 23.74
CA TYR A 426 -7.63 9.91 24.74
C TYR A 426 -8.96 9.44 24.12
N VAL A 427 -9.47 10.16 23.11
CA VAL A 427 -10.71 9.74 22.41
C VAL A 427 -10.50 8.42 21.69
N TYR A 428 -9.34 8.20 21.08
CA TYR A 428 -9.01 6.92 20.45
C TYR A 428 -9.07 5.77 21.45
N GLU A 429 -8.44 5.92 22.61
CA GLU A 429 -8.38 4.87 23.63
C GLU A 429 -9.68 4.68 24.41
N ALA A 430 -10.25 5.78 24.91
CA ALA A 430 -11.37 5.75 25.82
C ALA A 430 -12.73 5.57 25.14
N ALA A 431 -12.80 5.88 23.83
CA ALA A 431 -14.07 5.86 23.13
C ALA A 431 -14.05 5.04 21.82
N PHE A 432 -13.04 5.24 20.96
CA PHE A 432 -13.02 4.56 19.66
C PHE A 432 -12.68 3.08 19.76
N LEU A 433 -11.61 2.69 20.48
CA LEU A 433 -11.23 1.28 20.61
C LEU A 433 -12.33 0.43 21.26
N PRO A 434 -12.97 0.85 22.37
CA PRO A 434 -14.12 0.11 22.89
C PRO A 434 -15.28 0.02 21.90
N ALA A 435 -15.57 1.10 21.15
CA ALA A 435 -16.61 1.06 20.14
C ALA A 435 -16.29 0.11 18.99
N LEU A 436 -15.02 0.02 18.59
CA LEU A 436 -14.54 -0.94 17.60
C LEU A 436 -14.73 -2.39 18.05
N GLU A 437 -14.44 -2.68 19.32
CA GLU A 437 -14.55 -4.01 19.89
C GLU A 437 -16.01 -4.46 20.12
N GLU A 438 -16.93 -3.53 20.36
CA GLU A 438 -18.32 -3.84 20.71
C GLU A 438 -19.29 -3.76 19.54
N SER A 439 -18.98 -2.94 18.53
CA SER A 439 -19.90 -2.65 17.43
C SER A 439 -19.37 -3.13 16.08
N SER A 440 -20.04 -4.16 15.53
CA SER A 440 -19.72 -4.64 14.18
C SER A 440 -19.96 -3.59 13.09
N TRP A 441 -20.82 -2.58 13.33
CA TRP A 441 -20.98 -1.45 12.43
C TRP A 441 -19.75 -0.54 12.45
N VAL A 442 -19.23 -0.18 13.64
CA VAL A 442 -18.00 0.64 13.78
C VAL A 442 -16.82 -0.12 13.16
N ALA A 443 -16.69 -1.42 13.43
CA ALA A 443 -15.63 -2.26 12.88
C ALA A 443 -15.66 -2.26 11.33
N ARG A 444 -16.85 -2.38 10.72
CA ARG A 444 -16.99 -2.31 9.26
C ARG A 444 -16.64 -0.94 8.69
N GLN A 445 -17.05 0.17 9.34
CA GLN A 445 -16.65 1.51 8.87
C GLN A 445 -15.14 1.72 8.95
N TRP A 446 -14.51 1.23 10.03
CA TRP A 446 -13.06 1.25 10.18
C TRP A 446 -12.37 0.42 9.09
N LEU A 447 -12.84 -0.80 8.83
CA LEU A 447 -12.32 -1.65 7.75
C LEU A 447 -12.46 -0.99 6.39
N LYS A 448 -13.57 -0.31 6.08
CA LYS A 448 -13.71 0.45 4.82
C LYS A 448 -12.58 1.47 4.63
N ALA A 449 -12.26 2.24 5.66
CA ALA A 449 -11.18 3.21 5.63
C ALA A 449 -9.80 2.55 5.48
N GLN A 450 -9.56 1.47 6.22
CA GLN A 450 -8.30 0.71 6.17
C GLN A 450 -8.10 0.04 4.81
N GLN A 451 -9.15 -0.55 4.26
CA GLN A 451 -9.14 -1.30 3.01
C GLN A 451 -9.28 -0.41 1.74
N MET A 452 -9.28 0.92 1.91
CA MET A 452 -9.46 1.90 0.83
C MET A 452 -10.76 1.71 0.02
N CYS A 453 -11.81 1.10 0.60
CA CYS A 453 -13.02 0.71 -0.15
C CYS A 453 -13.94 1.89 -0.43
N GLU A 454 -14.12 2.79 0.51
CA GLU A 454 -14.95 3.99 0.34
C GLU A 454 -14.31 5.19 1.04
N LEU A 455 -14.49 6.35 0.44
CA LEU A 455 -14.47 7.61 1.16
C LEU A 455 -15.75 7.65 1.98
N ALA A 456 -15.65 7.42 3.29
CA ALA A 456 -16.81 7.55 4.14
C ALA A 456 -17.44 8.95 3.92
N PRO A 457 -18.71 9.04 3.52
CA PRO A 457 -19.35 10.34 3.42
C PRO A 457 -19.24 11.08 4.76
N PRO A 458 -19.16 12.40 4.78
CA PRO A 458 -19.00 13.17 6.03
C PRO A 458 -19.99 12.79 7.13
N TRP A 459 -21.23 12.40 6.76
CA TRP A 459 -22.25 11.96 7.73
C TRP A 459 -21.95 10.58 8.35
N VAL A 460 -21.19 9.70 7.70
CA VAL A 460 -20.76 8.43 8.32
C VAL A 460 -19.72 8.74 9.37
N GLY A 461 -18.78 9.63 9.11
CA GLY A 461 -17.85 10.13 10.10
C GLY A 461 -18.58 10.81 11.28
N LEU A 462 -19.58 11.65 11.00
CA LEU A 462 -20.43 12.26 12.01
C LEU A 462 -21.24 11.22 12.77
N GLY A 463 -21.85 10.24 12.07
CA GLY A 463 -22.58 9.13 12.70
C GLY A 463 -21.70 8.29 13.61
N MET A 464 -20.46 8.01 13.20
CA MET A 464 -19.48 7.30 14.02
C MET A 464 -19.07 8.13 15.25
N LEU A 465 -18.85 9.43 15.06
CA LEU A 465 -18.56 10.35 16.17
C LEU A 465 -19.74 10.42 17.15
N MET A 466 -20.96 10.58 16.65
CA MET A 466 -22.17 10.59 17.49
C MET A 466 -22.36 9.27 18.24
N TYR A 467 -22.17 8.12 17.58
CA TYR A 467 -22.20 6.81 18.23
C TYR A 467 -21.17 6.72 19.37
N ILE A 468 -19.94 7.15 19.12
CA ILE A 468 -18.85 7.17 20.10
C ILE A 468 -19.22 8.09 21.28
N LEU A 469 -19.69 9.31 21.01
CA LEU A 469 -20.05 10.29 22.04
C LEU A 469 -21.27 9.86 22.86
N CYS A 470 -22.28 9.24 22.26
CA CYS A 470 -23.46 8.76 22.96
C CYS A 470 -23.21 7.48 23.76
N SER A 471 -22.38 6.58 23.25
CA SER A 471 -22.05 5.33 23.95
C SER A 471 -21.06 5.51 25.10
N TRP A 472 -20.21 6.54 25.06
CA TRP A 472 -19.18 6.80 26.05
C TRP A 472 -19.71 7.07 27.50
N PRO A 473 -20.73 7.94 27.72
CA PRO A 473 -21.28 8.13 29.07
C PRO A 473 -21.89 6.85 29.64
N LEU A 474 -22.59 6.05 28.82
CA LEU A 474 -23.22 4.79 29.24
C LEU A 474 -22.16 3.80 29.73
N ARG A 475 -21.00 3.72 29.09
CA ARG A 475 -19.88 2.84 29.50
C ARG A 475 -19.27 3.22 30.83
N ARG A 476 -19.26 4.52 31.16
CA ARG A 476 -18.76 5.00 32.45
C ARG A 476 -19.60 4.50 33.64
N PHE A 477 -20.88 4.19 33.42
CA PHE A 477 -21.80 3.63 34.42
C PHE A 477 -21.78 2.10 34.48
N THR A 478 -21.41 1.42 33.39
CA THR A 478 -21.34 -0.06 33.34
C THR A 478 -20.00 -0.62 33.80
N GLY A 479 -19.06 0.24 34.16
CA GLY A 479 -17.68 -0.10 34.52
C GLY A 479 -16.81 -0.41 33.30
N PRO A 480 -15.48 -0.19 33.36
CA PRO A 480 -14.61 -0.60 32.29
C PRO A 480 -14.62 -2.13 32.24
N ARG A 481 -15.25 -2.74 31.23
CA ARG A 481 -14.81 -4.07 30.81
C ARG A 481 -13.34 -3.93 30.52
N ALA A 482 -12.49 -4.72 31.21
CA ALA A 482 -11.07 -4.76 30.90
C ALA A 482 -10.95 -4.95 29.40
N LEU A 483 -10.43 -3.91 28.70
CA LEU A 483 -10.05 -4.08 27.29
C LEU A 483 -9.14 -5.32 27.30
N PRO A 484 -9.36 -6.28 26.41
CA PRO A 484 -8.43 -7.39 26.27
C PRO A 484 -7.05 -6.79 26.21
N THR A 485 -6.13 -7.33 27.01
CA THR A 485 -4.72 -6.88 27.04
C THR A 485 -4.32 -6.63 25.59
N ARG A 486 -3.78 -5.45 25.28
CA ARG A 486 -3.51 -4.95 23.91
C ARG A 486 -2.65 -5.90 23.03
N GLY A 487 -2.71 -7.21 23.28
CA GLY A 487 -2.03 -8.26 22.54
C GLY A 487 -0.53 -8.36 22.81
N GLY A 488 0.03 -7.59 23.77
CA GLY A 488 1.44 -7.64 24.12
C GLY A 488 1.77 -6.83 25.38
N PRO A 489 3.04 -6.89 25.84
CA PRO A 489 3.49 -6.26 27.08
C PRO A 489 3.52 -4.73 26.99
N PRO A 490 3.48 -4.03 28.12
CA PRO A 490 3.75 -2.61 28.17
C PRO A 490 5.22 -2.30 27.80
N ARG A 491 5.50 -1.06 27.34
CA ARG A 491 6.80 -0.63 26.85
C ARG A 491 7.96 -0.98 27.80
N SER A 492 7.82 -0.69 29.10
CA SER A 492 8.87 -0.94 30.08
C SER A 492 9.22 -2.43 30.27
N GLU A 493 8.26 -3.30 30.09
CA GLU A 493 8.46 -4.75 30.15
C GLU A 493 9.14 -5.27 28.87
N MET A 494 8.69 -4.83 27.70
CA MET A 494 9.33 -5.14 26.42
C MET A 494 10.82 -4.75 26.43
N LEU A 495 11.14 -3.52 26.86
CA LEU A 495 12.51 -3.06 26.89
C LEU A 495 13.37 -3.86 27.87
N ARG A 496 12.88 -4.17 29.08
CA ARG A 496 13.60 -5.03 30.05
C ARG A 496 13.86 -6.43 29.52
N ALA A 497 12.94 -7.00 28.74
CA ALA A 497 13.09 -8.34 28.18
C ALA A 497 14.05 -8.39 27.00
N CYS A 498 14.09 -7.35 26.16
CA CYS A 498 14.81 -7.37 24.88
C CYS A 498 16.11 -6.54 24.86
N LEU A 499 16.29 -5.61 25.81
CA LEU A 499 17.52 -4.83 25.89
C LEU A 499 18.36 -5.38 27.06
N PRO A 500 19.68 -5.57 26.88
CA PRO A 500 20.54 -5.95 28.00
C PRO A 500 20.42 -4.86 29.09
N ALA A 501 20.33 -5.27 30.36
CA ALA A 501 20.54 -4.36 31.46
C ALA A 501 21.86 -3.66 31.18
N ASP A 502 21.85 -2.32 31.22
CA ASP A 502 23.06 -1.52 31.02
C ASP A 502 24.24 -2.23 31.68
N ALA A 503 25.26 -2.57 30.89
CA ALA A 503 26.56 -2.94 31.41
C ALA A 503 26.95 -1.77 32.31
N GLY A 504 26.90 -2.00 33.60
CA GLY A 504 26.96 -0.99 34.64
C GLY A 504 28.02 0.05 34.33
N SER A 505 27.73 1.26 34.67
CA SER A 505 28.71 2.32 34.84
C SER A 505 30.02 1.72 35.35
N GLU A 506 30.97 1.52 34.44
CA GLU A 506 32.35 1.44 34.88
C GLU A 506 32.65 2.81 35.51
N ASP A 507 32.65 2.81 36.84
CA ASP A 507 33.13 3.86 37.67
C ASP A 507 34.60 4.13 37.27
N PRO A 508 34.98 5.28 36.75
CA PRO A 508 36.36 5.57 36.51
C PRO A 508 37.02 5.82 37.88
N GLY A 509 37.67 4.77 38.44
CA GLY A 509 38.55 4.91 39.54
C GLY A 509 39.85 5.64 39.18
#